data_07136897b9e4a7944c47028924959442
#
_entry.id   07136897b9e4a7944c47028924959442
#
_cell.length_a   1.000
_cell.length_b   1.000
_cell.length_c   1.000
_cell.angle_alpha   90.00
_cell.angle_beta   90.00
_cell.angle_gamma   90.00
#
_symmetry.space_group_name_H-M   'P 1'
#
loop_
_entity.id
_entity.type
_entity.pdbx_description
1 polymer ?
#
loop_
_entity_poly.entity_id
_entity_poly.type
_entity_poly.pdbx_seq_one_letter_code
_entity_poly.pdbx_strand_id
1 'polypeptide(L)'
;MMLAREVGVPPLRAPADTEGPWWMSPRRDHTDPMTSRRNPSNRQSGRPADGSAEGTPQTLAQAPKVEFEETTPYDAYVRSSTLATLQRTMTDESGEYMFLVLSQIMELYFNLIAFEWRTAQRALREDDLSEALIALRRSNDHFRGLNASWGSFKWMTPTDFNAFRDALGEASGFQSFLYRHMEFLLGFKDPALMRPHKHVAGNHYAELVAAFEAPSLYDDALAYLSRQGYAVPQEVLDAEITRTHEWDEGVEDVWVKVYEDTGHGEPLRQLAESLTDIAEEFSTWRYWHLIAVRRAMGAKGGTGGSAGLTWLEKSLQRQAFPELWSARTRI
;
A
#
# COMPACT_ATOMS: atom_id res chain seq x y z
N MET A 1 -38.46 35.47 -14.74
CA MET A 1 -37.46 35.57 -15.81
C MET A 1 -36.18 36.13 -15.17
N MET A 2 -35.35 35.29 -14.59
CA MET A 2 -34.02 35.64 -14.05
C MET A 2 -33.06 34.57 -14.52
N LEU A 3 -32.04 35.01 -15.29
CA LEU A 3 -31.05 34.21 -15.99
C LEU A 3 -30.07 33.62 -14.96
N ALA A 4 -29.99 32.29 -14.91
CA ALA A 4 -28.90 31.58 -14.27
C ALA A 4 -27.62 31.83 -15.06
N ARG A 5 -26.59 32.38 -14.42
CA ARG A 5 -25.23 32.48 -14.98
C ARG A 5 -24.57 31.12 -14.86
N GLU A 6 -24.27 30.52 -16.01
CA GLU A 6 -23.35 29.41 -16.12
C GLU A 6 -21.95 29.87 -15.68
N VAL A 7 -21.46 29.32 -14.59
CA VAL A 7 -20.05 29.43 -14.19
C VAL A 7 -19.31 28.29 -14.87
N GLY A 8 -18.74 28.59 -16.04
CA GLY A 8 -17.88 27.65 -16.75
C GLY A 8 -16.61 27.35 -15.94
N VAL A 9 -16.48 26.11 -15.51
CA VAL A 9 -15.24 25.58 -14.93
C VAL A 9 -14.29 25.30 -16.11
N PRO A 10 -13.09 25.90 -16.16
CA PRO A 10 -12.13 25.60 -17.23
C PRO A 10 -11.64 24.14 -17.09
N PRO A 11 -11.45 23.42 -18.20
CA PRO A 11 -10.91 22.07 -18.15
C PRO A 11 -9.50 22.08 -17.56
N LEU A 12 -9.25 21.21 -16.59
CA LEU A 12 -7.92 20.93 -16.06
C LEU A 12 -7.04 20.46 -17.25
N ARG A 13 -6.02 21.24 -17.59
CA ARG A 13 -4.96 20.79 -18.48
C ARG A 13 -4.23 19.64 -17.79
N ALA A 14 -4.27 18.47 -18.40
CA ALA A 14 -3.40 17.37 -18.02
C ALA A 14 -1.94 17.81 -18.22
N PRO A 15 -1.03 17.52 -17.29
CA PRO A 15 0.38 17.68 -17.55
C PRO A 15 0.77 16.72 -18.68
N ALA A 16 1.37 17.28 -19.73
CA ALA A 16 1.98 16.52 -20.80
C ALA A 16 3.32 15.97 -20.28
N ASP A 17 3.31 14.77 -19.69
CA ASP A 17 4.52 14.01 -19.49
C ASP A 17 4.21 12.53 -19.69
N THR A 18 4.78 12.00 -20.77
CA THR A 18 4.76 10.62 -21.25
C THR A 18 5.77 9.75 -20.49
N GLU A 19 5.96 9.97 -19.20
CA GLU A 19 6.70 9.04 -18.36
C GLU A 19 5.69 8.06 -17.76
N GLY A 20 5.92 6.77 -17.97
CA GLY A 20 5.11 5.69 -17.37
C GLY A 20 5.05 5.82 -15.86
N PRO A 21 4.23 5.01 -15.19
CA PRO A 21 4.06 5.09 -13.75
C PRO A 21 5.43 5.13 -13.05
N TRP A 22 5.62 6.02 -12.06
CA TRP A 22 6.89 6.26 -11.36
C TRP A 22 7.57 4.98 -10.83
N TRP A 23 6.81 3.92 -10.61
CA TRP A 23 7.29 2.61 -10.18
C TRP A 23 7.86 1.76 -11.34
N MET A 24 7.66 2.13 -12.62
CA MET A 24 8.28 1.53 -13.80
C MET A 24 9.59 2.23 -14.21
N SER A 25 9.89 3.39 -13.65
CA SER A 25 11.14 4.10 -13.98
C SER A 25 12.33 3.39 -13.33
N PRO A 26 13.39 3.06 -14.11
CA PRO A 26 14.63 2.56 -13.52
C PRO A 26 15.18 3.59 -12.55
N ARG A 27 15.75 3.12 -11.43
CA ARG A 27 16.40 4.01 -10.44
C ARG A 27 17.31 4.99 -11.19
N ARG A 28 17.08 6.28 -11.04
CA ARG A 28 18.09 7.28 -11.43
C ARG A 28 19.27 7.05 -10.50
N ASP A 29 20.38 6.57 -11.05
CA ASP A 29 21.66 6.54 -10.36
C ASP A 29 21.99 7.96 -9.94
N HIS A 30 21.82 8.26 -8.67
CA HIS A 30 22.38 9.45 -8.05
C HIS A 30 23.89 9.26 -7.85
N THR A 31 24.62 9.13 -8.97
CA THR A 31 26.05 9.36 -8.98
C THR A 31 26.30 10.84 -9.17
N ASP A 32 26.04 11.61 -8.12
CA ASP A 32 26.66 12.93 -8.03
C ASP A 32 28.15 12.72 -7.71
N PRO A 33 29.07 13.25 -8.53
CA PRO A 33 30.49 13.15 -8.23
C PRO A 33 30.86 14.13 -7.12
N MET A 34 30.72 13.72 -5.86
CA MET A 34 31.42 14.41 -4.79
C MET A 34 32.92 14.18 -4.98
N THR A 35 33.55 15.18 -5.54
CA THR A 35 34.99 15.31 -5.69
C THR A 35 35.69 14.92 -4.42
N SER A 36 36.32 13.75 -4.43
CA SER A 36 37.26 13.31 -3.41
C SER A 36 38.51 14.21 -3.46
N ARG A 37 38.63 15.14 -2.56
CA ARG A 37 39.93 15.68 -2.23
C ARG A 37 40.63 14.76 -1.23
N ARG A 38 41.40 13.82 -1.76
CA ARG A 38 42.42 13.11 -1.00
C ARG A 38 43.51 14.13 -0.63
N ASN A 39 43.80 14.23 0.65
CA ASN A 39 45.00 14.89 1.16
C ASN A 39 46.02 13.78 1.49
N PRO A 40 47.23 13.84 0.93
CA PRO A 40 48.26 12.82 1.18
C PRO A 40 49.11 13.12 2.41
N SER A 41 49.31 12.04 3.15
CA SER A 41 50.50 11.74 3.99
C SER A 41 51.07 12.82 4.93
N ASN A 42 51.04 12.52 6.21
CA ASN A 42 52.27 12.61 7.00
C ASN A 42 52.31 11.54 8.11
N ARG A 43 53.23 10.59 7.95
CA ARG A 43 53.72 9.74 9.05
C ARG A 43 54.81 10.54 9.77
N GLN A 44 54.67 10.73 11.07
CA GLN A 44 55.82 10.71 11.95
C GLN A 44 55.44 10.38 13.40
N SER A 45 56.24 9.53 13.93
CA SER A 45 56.29 8.95 15.25
C SER A 45 56.52 9.95 16.37
N GLY A 46 55.97 9.68 17.57
CA GLY A 46 56.45 10.31 18.83
C GLY A 46 55.35 10.43 19.88
N ARG A 47 55.31 9.51 20.85
CA ARG A 47 54.75 9.75 22.18
C ARG A 47 55.77 10.47 23.03
N PRO A 48 55.41 11.35 24.03
CA PRO A 48 54.81 10.87 25.26
C PRO A 48 53.67 11.76 25.82
N ALA A 49 53.06 11.24 26.91
CA ALA A 49 51.95 11.72 27.69
C ALA A 49 52.14 13.13 28.29
N ASP A 50 51.09 13.91 28.38
CA ASP A 50 50.57 14.37 29.68
C ASP A 50 49.22 15.12 29.51
N GLY A 51 48.40 15.07 30.55
CA GLY A 51 47.07 15.40 30.77
C GLY A 51 46.52 16.74 30.31
N SER A 52 45.30 16.71 30.05
CA SER A 52 44.16 17.60 30.28
C SER A 52 43.14 17.42 29.16
N ALA A 53 42.05 16.74 29.47
CA ALA A 53 40.88 16.65 28.61
C ALA A 53 40.18 18.02 28.62
N GLU A 54 40.59 18.91 27.75
CA GLU A 54 39.75 20.03 27.33
C GLU A 54 38.75 19.45 26.32
N GLY A 55 37.49 19.29 26.78
CA GLY A 55 36.38 18.90 25.94
C GLY A 55 36.26 19.85 24.75
N THR A 56 36.40 19.32 23.54
CA THR A 56 36.11 20.03 22.29
C THR A 56 34.71 20.63 22.43
N PRO A 57 34.53 21.96 22.20
CA PRO A 57 33.22 22.57 22.25
C PRO A 57 32.34 21.84 21.23
N GLN A 58 31.24 21.20 21.69
CA GLN A 58 30.19 20.75 20.80
C GLN A 58 29.79 21.96 19.95
N THR A 59 29.97 21.84 18.64
CA THR A 59 29.50 22.84 17.67
C THR A 59 28.06 23.13 18.00
N LEU A 60 27.76 24.34 18.51
CA LEU A 60 26.41 24.78 18.78
C LEU A 60 25.61 24.56 17.50
N ALA A 61 24.59 23.72 17.56
CA ALA A 61 23.71 23.48 16.43
C ALA A 61 23.24 24.85 15.90
N GLN A 62 23.50 25.10 14.64
CA GLN A 62 23.03 26.32 13.98
C GLN A 62 21.54 26.44 14.18
N ALA A 63 21.04 27.61 14.59
CA ALA A 63 19.60 27.81 14.74
C ALA A 63 18.88 27.44 13.42
N PRO A 64 17.72 26.78 13.49
CA PRO A 64 17.03 26.38 12.28
C PRO A 64 16.70 27.59 11.41
N LYS A 65 16.84 27.44 10.10
CA LYS A 65 16.39 28.46 9.15
C LYS A 65 14.86 28.57 9.23
N VAL A 66 14.35 29.75 9.51
CA VAL A 66 12.89 30.00 9.72
C VAL A 66 12.29 30.98 8.70
N GLU A 67 13.11 31.56 7.82
CA GLU A 67 12.66 32.52 6.79
C GLU A 67 12.89 31.95 5.40
N PHE A 68 11.86 31.99 4.56
CA PHE A 68 11.85 31.49 3.18
C PHE A 68 11.10 32.50 2.30
N GLU A 69 11.55 32.72 1.05
CA GLU A 69 11.04 33.77 0.17
C GLU A 69 9.71 33.38 -0.52
N GLU A 70 9.57 32.16 -1.07
CA GLU A 70 8.40 31.73 -1.84
C GLU A 70 7.60 30.64 -1.12
N THR A 71 8.23 29.51 -0.87
CA THR A 71 7.61 28.37 -0.19
C THR A 71 8.63 27.68 0.73
N THR A 72 8.15 27.00 1.74
CA THR A 72 9.05 26.20 2.58
C THR A 72 9.52 24.96 1.82
N PRO A 73 10.77 24.49 2.02
CA PRO A 73 11.23 23.23 1.45
C PRO A 73 10.33 22.04 1.81
N TYR A 74 9.71 22.07 2.98
CA TYR A 74 8.73 21.06 3.41
C TYR A 74 7.50 21.06 2.50
N ASP A 75 6.89 22.22 2.24
CA ASP A 75 5.70 22.29 1.37
C ASP A 75 6.05 21.98 -0.09
N ALA A 76 7.23 22.41 -0.56
CA ALA A 76 7.72 22.08 -1.89
C ALA A 76 7.84 20.56 -2.12
N TYR A 77 8.27 19.82 -1.08
CA TYR A 77 8.43 18.36 -1.13
C TYR A 77 7.14 17.61 -0.83
N VAL A 78 6.49 17.88 0.30
CA VAL A 78 5.29 17.16 0.77
C VAL A 78 4.03 17.61 0.02
N ARG A 79 4.04 18.82 -0.60
CA ARG A 79 2.89 19.41 -1.28
C ARG A 79 1.69 19.58 -0.34
N SER A 80 1.96 19.93 0.93
CA SER A 80 0.94 20.05 1.98
C SER A 80 -0.14 21.08 1.64
N SER A 81 0.23 22.22 1.05
CA SER A 81 -0.72 23.22 0.56
C SER A 81 -1.64 22.65 -0.53
N THR A 82 -1.12 21.84 -1.45
CA THR A 82 -1.92 21.15 -2.48
C THR A 82 -2.85 20.12 -1.83
N LEU A 83 -2.32 19.28 -0.93
CA LEU A 83 -3.11 18.28 -0.22
C LEU A 83 -4.30 18.93 0.50
N ALA A 84 -4.09 20.07 1.16
CA ALA A 84 -5.14 20.81 1.87
C ALA A 84 -6.23 21.41 0.95
N THR A 85 -6.05 21.40 -0.36
CA THR A 85 -7.07 21.88 -1.33
C THR A 85 -7.90 20.74 -1.97
N LEU A 86 -7.57 19.48 -1.67
CA LEU A 86 -8.24 18.33 -2.25
C LEU A 86 -9.52 17.91 -1.51
N GLN A 87 -9.77 18.48 -0.32
CA GLN A 87 -10.95 18.17 0.49
C GLN A 87 -12.11 19.11 0.09
N ARG A 88 -12.75 18.78 -1.03
CA ARG A 88 -13.91 19.53 -1.54
C ARG A 88 -15.17 18.71 -1.34
N THR A 89 -15.98 19.09 -0.36
CA THR A 89 -17.27 18.47 -0.08
C THR A 89 -18.33 18.89 -1.12
N MET A 90 -19.35 18.07 -1.28
CA MET A 90 -20.51 18.34 -2.14
C MET A 90 -21.64 19.03 -1.36
N THR A 91 -21.59 18.92 -0.02
CA THR A 91 -22.57 19.52 0.91
C THR A 91 -21.85 20.30 2.01
N ASP A 92 -22.61 21.04 2.82
CA ASP A 92 -22.11 21.73 4.01
C ASP A 92 -22.15 20.86 5.27
N GLU A 93 -22.45 19.55 5.12
CA GLU A 93 -22.56 18.61 6.23
C GLU A 93 -21.16 18.25 6.78
N SER A 94 -20.96 18.46 8.07
CA SER A 94 -19.66 18.23 8.72
C SER A 94 -19.19 16.78 8.66
N GLY A 95 -20.12 15.83 8.61
CA GLY A 95 -19.84 14.40 8.47
C GLY A 95 -19.20 14.04 7.12
N GLU A 96 -19.54 14.76 6.05
CA GLU A 96 -18.98 14.56 4.73
C GLU A 96 -17.48 14.87 4.68
N TYR A 97 -17.03 15.95 5.31
CA TYR A 97 -15.61 16.30 5.34
C TYR A 97 -14.77 15.21 5.99
N MET A 98 -15.22 14.68 7.13
CA MET A 98 -14.56 13.54 7.78
C MET A 98 -14.52 12.29 6.87
N PHE A 99 -15.65 11.96 6.24
CA PHE A 99 -15.76 10.83 5.32
C PHE A 99 -14.78 10.95 4.15
N LEU A 100 -14.71 12.13 3.52
CA LEU A 100 -13.81 12.41 2.40
C LEU A 100 -12.34 12.28 2.80
N VAL A 101 -11.94 12.94 3.91
CA VAL A 101 -10.54 12.90 4.39
C VAL A 101 -10.12 11.47 4.74
N LEU A 102 -10.96 10.72 5.44
CA LEU A 102 -10.64 9.32 5.79
C LEU A 102 -10.53 8.44 4.54
N SER A 103 -11.38 8.65 3.53
CA SER A 103 -11.27 7.94 2.26
C SER A 103 -9.94 8.26 1.56
N GLN A 104 -9.51 9.52 1.53
CA GLN A 104 -8.22 9.93 0.98
C GLN A 104 -7.03 9.33 1.74
N ILE A 105 -7.09 9.27 3.07
CA ILE A 105 -6.08 8.61 3.91
C ILE A 105 -5.96 7.12 3.54
N MET A 106 -7.08 6.42 3.35
CA MET A 106 -7.08 5.02 2.93
C MET A 106 -6.44 4.83 1.56
N GLU A 107 -6.76 5.68 0.57
CA GLU A 107 -6.14 5.63 -0.76
C GLU A 107 -4.61 5.84 -0.70
N LEU A 108 -4.13 6.76 0.14
CA LEU A 108 -2.69 6.96 0.34
C LEU A 108 -2.02 5.72 0.97
N TYR A 109 -2.66 5.09 1.94
CA TYR A 109 -2.16 3.83 2.52
C TYR A 109 -2.17 2.68 1.51
N PHE A 110 -3.21 2.55 0.69
CA PHE A 110 -3.25 1.50 -0.35
C PHE A 110 -2.05 1.64 -1.30
N ASN A 111 -1.74 2.87 -1.73
CA ASN A 111 -0.59 3.12 -2.58
C ASN A 111 0.74 2.81 -1.88
N LEU A 112 0.90 3.20 -0.62
CA LEU A 112 2.11 2.97 0.17
C LEU A 112 2.34 1.47 0.41
N ILE A 113 1.30 0.72 0.78
CA ILE A 113 1.37 -0.74 0.98
C ILE A 113 1.70 -1.45 -0.33
N ALA A 114 1.05 -1.06 -1.44
CA ALA A 114 1.35 -1.62 -2.76
C ALA A 114 2.80 -1.36 -3.19
N PHE A 115 3.39 -0.22 -2.82
CA PHE A 115 4.79 0.07 -3.06
C PHE A 115 5.71 -0.90 -2.32
N GLU A 116 5.45 -1.17 -1.03
CA GLU A 116 6.25 -2.11 -0.25
C GLU A 116 6.12 -3.54 -0.77
N TRP A 117 4.92 -3.97 -1.17
CA TRP A 117 4.74 -5.31 -1.74
C TRP A 117 5.49 -5.49 -3.07
N ARG A 118 5.50 -4.48 -3.96
CA ARG A 118 6.32 -4.52 -5.18
C ARG A 118 7.81 -4.54 -4.87
N THR A 119 8.23 -3.85 -3.82
CA THR A 119 9.62 -3.90 -3.35
C THR A 119 9.96 -5.31 -2.87
N ALA A 120 9.09 -5.95 -2.09
CA ALA A 120 9.27 -7.33 -1.67
C ALA A 120 9.28 -8.32 -2.85
N GLN A 121 8.37 -8.17 -3.83
CA GLN A 121 8.35 -9.00 -5.03
C GLN A 121 9.68 -8.93 -5.81
N ARG A 122 10.21 -7.72 -6.03
CA ARG A 122 11.49 -7.54 -6.70
C ARG A 122 12.62 -8.22 -5.92
N ALA A 123 12.68 -8.01 -4.62
CA ALA A 123 13.70 -8.61 -3.77
C ALA A 123 13.62 -10.15 -3.76
N LEU A 124 12.41 -10.73 -3.72
CA LEU A 124 12.22 -12.19 -3.84
C LEU A 124 12.72 -12.73 -5.20
N ARG A 125 12.48 -12.01 -6.30
CA ARG A 125 12.98 -12.39 -7.64
C ARG A 125 14.50 -12.31 -7.75
N GLU A 126 15.12 -11.40 -7.00
CA GLU A 126 16.58 -11.20 -6.93
C GLU A 126 17.23 -12.07 -5.83
N ASP A 127 16.47 -12.96 -5.21
CA ASP A 127 16.87 -13.83 -4.09
C ASP A 127 17.39 -13.07 -2.84
N ASP A 128 17.02 -11.81 -2.70
CA ASP A 128 17.28 -10.96 -1.50
C ASP A 128 16.12 -11.05 -0.49
N LEU A 129 16.10 -12.18 0.26
CA LEU A 129 15.08 -12.38 1.29
C LEU A 129 15.16 -11.32 2.40
N SER A 130 16.33 -10.77 2.68
CA SER A 130 16.50 -9.76 3.74
C SER A 130 15.76 -8.48 3.40
N GLU A 131 15.92 -7.94 2.19
CA GLU A 131 15.18 -6.75 1.72
C GLU A 131 13.68 -7.05 1.59
N ALA A 132 13.31 -8.25 1.11
CA ALA A 132 11.92 -8.67 1.04
C ALA A 132 11.24 -8.63 2.42
N LEU A 133 11.87 -9.19 3.46
CA LEU A 133 11.35 -9.19 4.82
C LEU A 133 11.23 -7.78 5.41
N ILE A 134 12.18 -6.88 5.10
CA ILE A 134 12.10 -5.48 5.52
C ILE A 134 10.86 -4.81 4.90
N ALA A 135 10.64 -4.98 3.59
CA ALA A 135 9.49 -4.41 2.89
C ALA A 135 8.16 -4.97 3.40
N LEU A 136 8.07 -6.30 3.62
CA LEU A 136 6.86 -6.93 4.16
C LEU A 136 6.54 -6.44 5.58
N ARG A 137 7.53 -6.29 6.45
CA ARG A 137 7.32 -5.75 7.81
C ARG A 137 6.84 -4.31 7.77
N ARG A 138 7.45 -3.44 6.92
CA ARG A 138 6.97 -2.07 6.74
C ARG A 138 5.52 -2.05 6.26
N SER A 139 5.16 -2.93 5.31
CA SER A 139 3.77 -3.00 4.83
C SER A 139 2.79 -3.38 5.94
N ASN A 140 3.16 -4.30 6.84
CA ASN A 140 2.35 -4.67 8.00
C ASN A 140 2.13 -3.50 8.97
N ASP A 141 3.17 -2.71 9.23
CA ASP A 141 3.03 -1.50 10.06
C ASP A 141 2.15 -0.44 9.38
N HIS A 142 2.24 -0.30 8.05
CA HIS A 142 1.34 0.58 7.28
C HIS A 142 -0.11 0.09 7.34
N PHE A 143 -0.34 -1.22 7.27
CA PHE A 143 -1.67 -1.81 7.44
C PHE A 143 -2.27 -1.55 8.82
N ARG A 144 -1.48 -1.65 9.88
CA ARG A 144 -1.93 -1.30 11.24
C ARG A 144 -2.37 0.15 11.32
N GLY A 145 -1.60 1.07 10.69
CA GLY A 145 -1.98 2.48 10.55
C GLY A 145 -3.28 2.67 9.77
N LEU A 146 -3.43 1.98 8.64
CA LEU A 146 -4.64 1.95 7.84
C LEU A 146 -5.84 1.44 8.67
N ASN A 147 -5.70 0.31 9.37
CA ASN A 147 -6.74 -0.28 10.19
C ASN A 147 -7.14 0.63 11.37
N ALA A 148 -6.18 1.34 11.96
CA ALA A 148 -6.45 2.30 13.03
C ALA A 148 -7.35 3.46 12.56
N SER A 149 -7.31 3.84 11.27
CA SER A 149 -8.14 4.91 10.71
C SER A 149 -9.65 4.65 10.80
N TRP A 150 -10.06 3.36 10.84
CA TRP A 150 -11.46 2.97 11.06
C TRP A 150 -12.02 3.46 12.40
N GLY A 151 -11.15 3.72 13.39
CA GLY A 151 -11.55 4.29 14.68
C GLY A 151 -12.32 5.61 14.55
N SER A 152 -11.99 6.42 13.56
CA SER A 152 -12.65 7.69 13.30
C SER A 152 -14.08 7.53 12.74
N PHE A 153 -14.36 6.46 12.00
CA PHE A 153 -15.71 6.17 11.49
C PHE A 153 -16.73 5.82 12.59
N LYS A 154 -16.30 5.55 13.82
CA LYS A 154 -17.21 5.29 14.94
C LYS A 154 -18.18 6.44 15.20
N TRP A 155 -17.83 7.66 14.81
CA TRP A 155 -18.66 8.86 14.99
C TRP A 155 -19.66 9.08 13.85
N MET A 156 -19.56 8.34 12.74
CA MET A 156 -20.51 8.40 11.63
C MET A 156 -21.80 7.66 12.02
N THR A 157 -22.81 8.41 12.44
CA THR A 157 -24.15 7.86 12.70
C THR A 157 -24.94 7.67 11.40
N PRO A 158 -26.04 6.90 11.39
CA PRO A 158 -26.91 6.82 10.23
C PRO A 158 -27.51 8.17 9.81
N THR A 159 -27.74 9.06 10.76
CA THR A 159 -28.25 10.41 10.48
C THR A 159 -27.20 11.25 9.76
N ASP A 160 -25.95 11.25 10.27
CA ASP A 160 -24.85 11.98 9.65
C ASP A 160 -24.58 11.50 8.23
N PHE A 161 -24.51 10.18 8.00
CA PHE A 161 -24.28 9.63 6.68
C PHE A 161 -25.43 9.91 5.71
N ASN A 162 -26.69 9.80 6.15
CA ASN A 162 -27.85 10.08 5.30
C ASN A 162 -27.95 11.56 4.92
N ALA A 163 -27.39 12.49 5.70
CA ALA A 163 -27.44 13.92 5.40
C ALA A 163 -26.69 14.30 4.10
N PHE A 164 -25.64 13.56 3.75
CA PHE A 164 -24.86 13.81 2.51
C PHE A 164 -24.88 12.66 1.50
N ARG A 165 -25.38 11.47 1.88
CA ARG A 165 -25.31 10.27 1.06
C ARG A 165 -25.82 10.46 -0.37
N ASP A 166 -26.94 11.15 -0.53
CA ASP A 166 -27.58 11.33 -1.84
C ASP A 166 -26.74 12.24 -2.76
N ALA A 167 -25.96 13.16 -2.18
CA ALA A 167 -25.03 14.00 -2.94
C ALA A 167 -23.85 13.20 -3.51
N LEU A 168 -23.49 12.05 -2.92
CA LEU A 168 -22.44 11.17 -3.45
C LEU A 168 -22.82 10.54 -4.82
N GLY A 169 -24.11 10.47 -5.13
CA GLY A 169 -24.60 9.87 -6.37
C GLY A 169 -24.13 8.43 -6.53
N GLU A 170 -23.40 8.15 -7.59
CA GLU A 170 -22.84 6.82 -7.91
C GLU A 170 -21.46 6.57 -7.31
N ALA A 171 -20.86 7.55 -6.59
CA ALA A 171 -19.53 7.39 -5.99
C ALA A 171 -19.54 6.28 -4.94
N SER A 172 -18.60 5.34 -5.07
CA SER A 172 -18.52 4.16 -4.21
C SER A 172 -17.07 3.70 -4.05
N GLY A 173 -16.69 3.25 -2.85
CA GLY A 173 -15.41 2.61 -2.60
C GLY A 173 -15.14 1.38 -3.47
N PHE A 174 -16.18 0.77 -4.07
CA PHE A 174 -16.04 -0.27 -5.09
C PHE A 174 -15.22 0.21 -6.30
N GLN A 175 -15.18 1.50 -6.57
CA GLN A 175 -14.47 2.14 -7.68
C GLN A 175 -13.03 2.53 -7.33
N SER A 176 -12.52 2.24 -6.13
CA SER A 176 -11.12 2.51 -5.79
C SER A 176 -10.18 1.65 -6.63
N PHE A 177 -9.40 2.27 -7.51
CA PHE A 177 -8.42 1.54 -8.34
C PHE A 177 -7.21 1.09 -7.52
N LEU A 178 -6.78 1.85 -6.51
CA LEU A 178 -5.67 1.49 -5.64
C LEU A 178 -6.00 0.26 -4.78
N TYR A 179 -7.24 0.16 -4.27
CA TYR A 179 -7.68 -1.03 -3.59
C TYR A 179 -7.73 -2.25 -4.52
N ARG A 180 -8.23 -2.10 -5.78
CA ARG A 180 -8.19 -3.18 -6.78
C ARG A 180 -6.76 -3.61 -7.09
N HIS A 181 -5.85 -2.65 -7.18
CA HIS A 181 -4.44 -2.92 -7.37
C HIS A 181 -3.87 -3.81 -6.25
N MET A 182 -4.18 -3.49 -4.98
CA MET A 182 -3.78 -4.34 -3.85
C MET A 182 -4.37 -5.74 -3.95
N GLU A 183 -5.66 -5.89 -4.33
CA GLU A 183 -6.27 -7.20 -4.52
C GLU A 183 -5.50 -8.03 -5.57
N PHE A 184 -5.10 -7.43 -6.69
CA PHE A 184 -4.33 -8.13 -7.71
C PHE A 184 -2.92 -8.50 -7.24
N LEU A 185 -2.27 -7.64 -6.46
CA LEU A 185 -0.99 -7.97 -5.84
C LEU A 185 -1.08 -9.12 -4.82
N LEU A 186 -2.22 -9.30 -4.17
CA LEU A 186 -2.49 -10.44 -3.28
C LEU A 186 -2.96 -11.72 -4.01
N GLY A 187 -3.10 -11.67 -5.34
CA GLY A 187 -3.53 -12.82 -6.12
C GLY A 187 -5.05 -12.95 -6.32
N PHE A 188 -5.86 -11.95 -5.90
CA PHE A 188 -7.30 -11.94 -6.17
C PHE A 188 -7.59 -11.45 -7.59
N LYS A 189 -7.33 -12.27 -8.60
CA LYS A 189 -7.37 -11.96 -10.02
C LYS A 189 -8.80 -12.10 -10.61
N ASP A 190 -9.64 -11.07 -10.39
CA ASP A 190 -10.99 -11.01 -10.99
C ASP A 190 -11.07 -9.87 -12.02
N PRO A 191 -11.15 -10.16 -13.33
CA PRO A 191 -11.18 -9.15 -14.38
C PRO A 191 -12.41 -8.24 -14.31
N ALA A 192 -13.50 -8.68 -13.66
CA ALA A 192 -14.70 -7.87 -13.49
C ALA A 192 -14.42 -6.61 -12.65
N LEU A 193 -13.42 -6.66 -11.75
CA LEU A 193 -13.07 -5.54 -10.89
C LEU A 193 -12.40 -4.37 -11.63
N MET A 194 -11.90 -4.59 -12.85
CA MET A 194 -11.34 -3.53 -13.71
C MET A 194 -12.40 -2.75 -14.51
N ARG A 195 -13.62 -3.31 -14.65
CA ARG A 195 -14.67 -2.74 -15.52
C ARG A 195 -15.01 -1.27 -15.23
N PRO A 196 -15.08 -0.80 -13.96
CA PRO A 196 -15.38 0.61 -13.67
C PRO A 196 -14.37 1.59 -14.29
N HIS A 197 -13.14 1.15 -14.54
CA HIS A 197 -12.04 1.99 -15.02
C HIS A 197 -11.83 1.94 -16.54
N LYS A 198 -12.52 1.03 -17.25
CA LYS A 198 -12.24 0.73 -18.66
C LYS A 198 -12.44 1.92 -19.62
N HIS A 199 -13.38 2.80 -19.31
CA HIS A 199 -13.79 3.89 -20.20
C HIS A 199 -13.62 5.28 -19.56
N VAL A 200 -12.97 5.37 -18.41
CA VAL A 200 -12.67 6.66 -17.78
C VAL A 200 -11.32 7.20 -18.25
N ALA A 201 -11.18 8.51 -18.23
CA ALA A 201 -9.93 9.18 -18.61
C ALA A 201 -8.81 8.85 -17.59
N GLY A 202 -7.57 8.75 -18.07
CA GLY A 202 -6.39 8.48 -17.26
C GLY A 202 -5.80 7.09 -17.49
N ASN A 203 -4.72 6.77 -16.77
CA ASN A 203 -3.95 5.53 -16.95
C ASN A 203 -4.40 4.38 -16.02
N HIS A 204 -5.39 4.61 -15.16
CA HIS A 204 -5.76 3.65 -14.11
C HIS A 204 -6.15 2.27 -14.65
N TYR A 205 -6.85 2.22 -15.80
CA TYR A 205 -7.19 0.94 -16.42
C TYR A 205 -5.94 0.19 -16.89
N ALA A 206 -5.01 0.88 -17.55
CA ALA A 206 -3.75 0.28 -18.02
C ALA A 206 -2.89 -0.21 -16.84
N GLU A 207 -2.84 0.54 -15.75
CA GLU A 207 -2.14 0.15 -14.52
C GLU A 207 -2.77 -1.09 -13.86
N LEU A 208 -4.10 -1.17 -13.84
CA LEU A 208 -4.80 -2.34 -13.34
C LEU A 208 -4.59 -3.57 -14.22
N VAL A 209 -4.61 -3.40 -15.56
CA VAL A 209 -4.30 -4.48 -16.50
C VAL A 209 -2.88 -5.00 -16.27
N ALA A 210 -1.90 -4.09 -16.16
CA ALA A 210 -0.52 -4.48 -15.88
C ALA A 210 -0.36 -5.25 -14.55
N ALA A 211 -1.08 -4.84 -13.49
CA ALA A 211 -1.08 -5.56 -12.23
C ALA A 211 -1.83 -6.89 -12.29
N PHE A 212 -2.90 -6.98 -13.09
CA PHE A 212 -3.66 -8.20 -13.32
C PHE A 212 -2.84 -9.25 -14.07
N GLU A 213 -2.06 -8.84 -15.07
CA GLU A 213 -1.22 -9.69 -15.91
C GLU A 213 0.18 -9.98 -15.31
N ALA A 214 0.54 -9.33 -14.19
CA ALA A 214 1.80 -9.58 -13.50
C ALA A 214 1.63 -10.65 -12.40
N PRO A 215 2.70 -11.36 -12.00
CA PRO A 215 2.69 -12.23 -10.84
C PRO A 215 2.24 -11.51 -9.56
N SER A 216 1.49 -12.20 -8.71
CA SER A 216 1.15 -11.72 -7.37
C SER A 216 2.33 -11.86 -6.41
N LEU A 217 2.22 -11.28 -5.22
CA LEU A 217 3.20 -11.46 -4.15
C LEU A 217 3.32 -12.94 -3.76
N TYR A 218 2.21 -13.70 -3.83
CA TYR A 218 2.22 -15.12 -3.49
C TYR A 218 2.91 -15.96 -4.56
N ASP A 219 2.68 -15.66 -5.85
CA ASP A 219 3.39 -16.32 -6.94
C ASP A 219 4.92 -16.14 -6.81
N ASP A 220 5.37 -14.92 -6.48
CA ASP A 220 6.79 -14.63 -6.26
C ASP A 220 7.35 -15.34 -5.01
N ALA A 221 6.57 -15.46 -3.95
CA ALA A 221 6.96 -16.18 -2.74
C ALA A 221 7.11 -17.68 -3.01
N LEU A 222 6.17 -18.31 -3.72
CA LEU A 222 6.22 -19.72 -4.09
C LEU A 222 7.38 -20.00 -5.07
N ALA A 223 7.58 -19.14 -6.07
CA ALA A 223 8.72 -19.24 -6.97
C ALA A 223 10.06 -19.10 -6.22
N TYR A 224 10.12 -18.21 -5.22
CA TYR A 224 11.29 -18.09 -4.36
C TYR A 224 11.54 -19.39 -3.57
N LEU A 225 10.51 -19.96 -2.90
CA LEU A 225 10.63 -21.22 -2.17
C LEU A 225 11.11 -22.38 -3.07
N SER A 226 10.59 -22.45 -4.29
CA SER A 226 11.06 -23.45 -5.28
C SER A 226 12.55 -23.30 -5.57
N ARG A 227 13.07 -22.08 -5.76
CA ARG A 227 14.49 -21.80 -5.93
C ARG A 227 15.33 -22.14 -4.69
N GLN A 228 14.73 -22.09 -3.49
CA GLN A 228 15.39 -22.53 -2.25
C GLN A 228 15.35 -24.06 -2.03
N GLY A 229 14.80 -24.82 -2.99
CA GLY A 229 14.80 -26.29 -2.97
C GLY A 229 13.56 -26.91 -2.34
N TYR A 230 12.52 -26.14 -2.00
CA TYR A 230 11.24 -26.68 -1.57
C TYR A 230 10.45 -27.21 -2.77
N ALA A 231 9.71 -28.30 -2.57
CA ALA A 231 9.00 -29.01 -3.63
C ALA A 231 7.64 -28.36 -3.95
N VAL A 232 7.66 -27.08 -4.37
CA VAL A 232 6.44 -26.42 -4.85
C VAL A 232 5.92 -27.15 -6.09
N PRO A 233 4.63 -27.54 -6.16
CA PRO A 233 4.07 -28.22 -7.31
C PRO A 233 4.28 -27.44 -8.62
N GLN A 234 4.76 -28.14 -9.66
CA GLN A 234 5.07 -27.49 -10.95
C GLN A 234 3.82 -26.91 -11.60
N GLU A 235 2.66 -27.56 -11.45
CA GLU A 235 1.37 -27.09 -11.93
C GLU A 235 0.94 -25.75 -11.29
N VAL A 236 1.35 -25.48 -10.05
CA VAL A 236 1.13 -24.19 -9.38
C VAL A 236 2.06 -23.13 -9.93
N LEU A 237 3.35 -23.47 -10.15
CA LEU A 237 4.33 -22.54 -10.73
C LEU A 237 4.01 -22.17 -12.19
N ASP A 238 3.41 -23.10 -12.95
CA ASP A 238 3.05 -22.94 -14.36
C ASP A 238 1.59 -22.44 -14.53
N ALA A 239 0.88 -22.20 -13.43
CA ALA A 239 -0.50 -21.74 -13.49
C ALA A 239 -0.62 -20.39 -14.21
N GLU A 240 -1.78 -20.16 -14.85
CA GLU A 240 -2.05 -18.89 -15.52
C GLU A 240 -2.09 -17.75 -14.48
N ILE A 241 -1.20 -16.78 -14.61
CA ILE A 241 -1.03 -15.63 -13.69
C ILE A 241 -2.32 -14.83 -13.51
N THR A 242 -3.20 -14.81 -14.51
CA THR A 242 -4.48 -14.09 -14.48
C THR A 242 -5.60 -14.83 -13.72
N ARG A 243 -5.30 -15.99 -13.17
CA ARG A 243 -6.24 -16.73 -12.30
C ARG A 243 -5.99 -16.41 -10.83
N THR A 244 -7.09 -16.35 -10.07
CA THR A 244 -6.99 -16.32 -8.62
C THR A 244 -6.41 -17.64 -8.13
N HIS A 245 -5.39 -17.55 -7.26
CA HIS A 245 -4.82 -18.72 -6.60
C HIS A 245 -5.89 -19.37 -5.71
N GLU A 246 -6.03 -20.67 -5.83
CA GLU A 246 -6.89 -21.52 -5.01
C GLU A 246 -6.02 -22.38 -4.10
N TRP A 247 -6.56 -22.86 -2.99
CA TRP A 247 -5.86 -23.74 -2.07
C TRP A 247 -5.34 -24.99 -2.78
N ASP A 248 -4.08 -25.35 -2.47
CA ASP A 248 -3.38 -26.52 -3.04
C ASP A 248 -2.68 -27.31 -1.94
N GLU A 249 -2.89 -28.64 -1.91
CA GLU A 249 -2.34 -29.52 -0.88
C GLU A 249 -0.80 -29.55 -0.92
N GLY A 250 -0.21 -29.54 -2.10
CA GLY A 250 1.26 -29.56 -2.26
C GLY A 250 1.91 -28.25 -1.77
N VAL A 251 1.24 -27.12 -1.97
CA VAL A 251 1.68 -25.83 -1.42
C VAL A 251 1.54 -25.81 0.10
N GLU A 252 0.47 -26.39 0.65
CA GLU A 252 0.33 -26.57 2.10
C GLU A 252 1.49 -27.41 2.66
N ASP A 253 1.83 -28.53 2.01
CA ASP A 253 2.97 -29.39 2.39
C ASP A 253 4.29 -28.59 2.42
N VAL A 254 4.50 -27.71 1.43
CA VAL A 254 5.67 -26.82 1.40
C VAL A 254 5.72 -25.93 2.65
N TRP A 255 4.62 -25.29 3.02
CA TRP A 255 4.61 -24.44 4.21
C TRP A 255 4.77 -25.22 5.50
N VAL A 256 4.15 -26.40 5.63
CA VAL A 256 4.39 -27.30 6.77
C VAL A 256 5.89 -27.61 6.86
N LYS A 257 6.53 -27.96 5.74
CA LYS A 257 7.96 -28.26 5.68
C LYS A 257 8.82 -27.06 6.08
N VAL A 258 8.48 -25.84 5.63
CA VAL A 258 9.17 -24.61 6.07
C VAL A 258 9.11 -24.47 7.60
N TYR A 259 7.95 -24.71 8.23
CA TYR A 259 7.81 -24.63 9.68
C TYR A 259 8.56 -25.75 10.43
N GLU A 260 8.64 -26.95 9.86
CA GLU A 260 9.39 -28.07 10.45
C GLU A 260 10.90 -27.85 10.36
N ASP A 261 11.40 -27.37 9.21
CA ASP A 261 12.83 -27.23 8.92
C ASP A 261 13.47 -26.00 9.58
N THR A 262 12.67 -25.02 10.04
CA THR A 262 13.17 -23.71 10.46
C THR A 262 12.78 -23.35 11.89
N GLY A 263 13.69 -22.68 12.61
CA GLY A 263 13.44 -22.09 13.92
C GLY A 263 12.77 -20.71 13.84
N HIS A 264 12.34 -20.16 14.97
CA HIS A 264 11.65 -18.86 15.04
C HIS A 264 12.42 -17.68 14.42
N GLY A 265 13.74 -17.69 14.47
CA GLY A 265 14.59 -16.64 13.92
C GLY A 265 14.93 -16.81 12.44
N GLU A 266 14.60 -17.93 11.85
CA GLU A 266 15.01 -18.26 10.49
C GLU A 266 14.25 -17.45 9.44
N PRO A 267 14.92 -16.93 8.41
CA PRO A 267 14.31 -16.02 7.44
C PRO A 267 13.09 -16.58 6.69
N LEU A 268 13.08 -17.88 6.36
CA LEU A 268 11.94 -18.50 5.68
C LEU A 268 10.70 -18.59 6.56
N ARG A 269 10.87 -18.89 7.86
CA ARG A 269 9.75 -18.81 8.79
C ARG A 269 9.26 -17.38 8.95
N GLN A 270 10.15 -16.39 8.96
CA GLN A 270 9.76 -14.98 9.00
C GLN A 270 9.02 -14.56 7.71
N LEU A 271 9.33 -15.14 6.56
CA LEU A 271 8.55 -14.93 5.33
C LEU A 271 7.12 -15.46 5.50
N ALA A 272 6.95 -16.70 5.97
CA ALA A 272 5.64 -17.28 6.25
C ALA A 272 4.81 -16.43 7.21
N GLU A 273 5.40 -16.00 8.34
CA GLU A 273 4.71 -15.15 9.32
C GLU A 273 4.39 -13.77 8.76
N SER A 274 5.31 -13.14 8.01
CA SER A 274 5.04 -11.82 7.41
C SER A 274 3.91 -11.85 6.38
N LEU A 275 3.80 -12.92 5.58
CA LEU A 275 2.68 -13.12 4.66
C LEU A 275 1.38 -13.40 5.41
N THR A 276 1.43 -14.16 6.51
CA THR A 276 0.26 -14.40 7.37
C THR A 276 -0.23 -13.11 8.01
N ASP A 277 0.68 -12.27 8.52
CA ASP A 277 0.35 -10.94 9.07
C ASP A 277 -0.36 -10.07 8.02
N ILE A 278 0.13 -10.07 6.76
CA ILE A 278 -0.53 -9.34 5.65
C ILE A 278 -1.96 -9.86 5.45
N ALA A 279 -2.15 -11.18 5.41
CA ALA A 279 -3.47 -11.79 5.22
C ALA A 279 -4.44 -11.46 6.37
N GLU A 280 -3.94 -11.44 7.62
CA GLU A 280 -4.68 -11.03 8.81
C GLU A 280 -5.09 -9.56 8.75
N GLU A 281 -4.12 -8.67 8.51
CA GLU A 281 -4.38 -7.22 8.46
C GLU A 281 -5.33 -6.84 7.31
N PHE A 282 -5.22 -7.51 6.16
CA PHE A 282 -6.14 -7.32 5.04
C PHE A 282 -7.57 -7.82 5.37
N SER A 283 -7.69 -8.96 6.05
CA SER A 283 -8.98 -9.47 6.53
C SER A 283 -9.58 -8.56 7.59
N THR A 284 -8.75 -8.04 8.49
CA THR A 284 -9.12 -7.07 9.52
C THR A 284 -9.65 -5.77 8.91
N TRP A 285 -9.00 -5.24 7.86
CA TRP A 285 -9.49 -4.08 7.12
C TRP A 285 -10.88 -4.32 6.52
N ARG A 286 -11.10 -5.46 5.85
CA ARG A 286 -12.41 -5.85 5.29
C ARG A 286 -13.48 -5.99 6.36
N TYR A 287 -13.12 -6.57 7.51
CA TYR A 287 -14.03 -6.69 8.64
C TYR A 287 -14.47 -5.33 9.18
N TRP A 288 -13.52 -4.43 9.41
CA TRP A 288 -13.86 -3.08 9.88
C TRP A 288 -14.66 -2.28 8.85
N HIS A 289 -14.39 -2.44 7.56
CA HIS A 289 -15.21 -1.89 6.50
C HIS A 289 -16.66 -2.38 6.61
N LEU A 290 -16.88 -3.70 6.74
CA LEU A 290 -18.21 -4.25 6.94
C LEU A 290 -18.91 -3.65 8.17
N ILE A 291 -18.21 -3.55 9.29
CA ILE A 291 -18.75 -2.98 10.54
C ILE A 291 -19.10 -1.50 10.36
N ALA A 292 -18.23 -0.69 9.71
CA ALA A 292 -18.49 0.72 9.45
C ALA A 292 -19.74 0.92 8.56
N VAL A 293 -19.86 0.15 7.48
CA VAL A 293 -21.03 0.20 6.61
C VAL A 293 -22.31 -0.23 7.37
N ARG A 294 -22.25 -1.31 8.16
CA ARG A 294 -23.39 -1.76 8.97
C ARG A 294 -23.81 -0.70 9.99
N ARG A 295 -22.88 0.02 10.60
CA ARG A 295 -23.17 1.09 11.56
C ARG A 295 -23.79 2.33 10.89
N ALA A 296 -23.27 2.75 9.74
CA ALA A 296 -23.69 3.98 9.08
C ALA A 296 -24.93 3.79 8.17
N MET A 297 -25.11 2.62 7.59
CA MET A 297 -26.13 2.39 6.56
C MET A 297 -27.13 1.28 6.92
N GLY A 298 -26.78 0.37 7.83
CA GLY A 298 -27.56 -0.84 8.06
C GLY A 298 -27.59 -1.71 6.81
N ALA A 299 -28.72 -2.26 6.46
CA ALA A 299 -28.94 -3.14 5.30
C ALA A 299 -29.26 -2.39 4.00
N LYS A 300 -29.05 -1.06 3.93
CA LYS A 300 -29.28 -0.29 2.70
C LYS A 300 -28.29 -0.72 1.61
N GLY A 301 -28.72 -0.65 0.34
CA GLY A 301 -27.86 -0.88 -0.82
C GLY A 301 -26.70 0.12 -0.89
N GLY A 302 -25.57 -0.25 -1.47
CA GLY A 302 -24.44 0.65 -1.68
C GLY A 302 -24.76 1.76 -2.70
N THR A 303 -24.14 2.93 -2.57
CA THR A 303 -24.31 4.08 -3.49
C THR A 303 -23.96 3.73 -4.93
N GLY A 304 -22.98 2.86 -5.19
CA GLY A 304 -22.61 2.36 -6.52
C GLY A 304 -23.46 1.19 -7.03
N GLY A 305 -24.66 0.95 -6.50
CA GLY A 305 -25.54 -0.12 -6.95
C GLY A 305 -25.14 -1.54 -6.52
N SER A 306 -24.14 -1.67 -5.62
CA SER A 306 -23.73 -2.96 -5.08
C SER A 306 -24.77 -3.52 -4.11
N ALA A 307 -24.74 -4.86 -3.90
CA ALA A 307 -25.59 -5.55 -2.92
C ALA A 307 -25.24 -5.16 -1.44
N GLY A 308 -24.47 -4.10 -1.22
CA GLY A 308 -24.14 -3.57 0.11
C GLY A 308 -23.47 -4.61 1.00
N LEU A 309 -24.07 -4.89 2.18
CA LEU A 309 -23.50 -5.80 3.19
C LEU A 309 -23.26 -7.22 2.65
N THR A 310 -24.15 -7.77 1.83
CA THR A 310 -24.00 -9.14 1.29
C THR A 310 -22.72 -9.29 0.46
N TRP A 311 -22.37 -8.26 -0.31
CA TRP A 311 -21.12 -8.27 -1.07
C TRP A 311 -19.89 -8.21 -0.15
N LEU A 312 -19.93 -7.37 0.88
CA LEU A 312 -18.85 -7.27 1.87
C LEU A 312 -18.67 -8.56 2.66
N GLU A 313 -19.77 -9.20 3.07
CA GLU A 313 -19.75 -10.50 3.77
C GLU A 313 -19.12 -11.60 2.92
N LYS A 314 -19.45 -11.66 1.61
CA LYS A 314 -18.78 -12.58 0.69
C LYS A 314 -17.28 -12.28 0.53
N SER A 315 -16.90 -11.00 0.53
CA SER A 315 -15.51 -10.62 0.41
C SER A 315 -14.66 -11.08 1.60
N LEU A 316 -15.23 -11.17 2.81
CA LEU A 316 -14.56 -11.68 4.01
C LEU A 316 -14.20 -13.17 3.92
N GLN A 317 -14.92 -13.95 3.10
CA GLN A 317 -14.63 -15.39 2.93
C GLN A 317 -13.40 -15.65 2.06
N ARG A 318 -12.92 -14.64 1.33
CA ARG A 318 -11.71 -14.76 0.51
C ARG A 318 -10.48 -14.58 1.39
N GLN A 319 -9.72 -15.64 1.58
CA GLN A 319 -8.44 -15.62 2.30
C GLN A 319 -7.29 -15.41 1.33
N ALA A 320 -6.37 -14.50 1.67
CA ALA A 320 -5.08 -14.44 1.02
C ALA A 320 -4.19 -15.56 1.59
N PHE A 321 -3.41 -16.20 0.72
CA PHE A 321 -2.44 -17.22 1.10
C PHE A 321 -3.08 -18.37 1.89
N PRO A 322 -4.08 -19.06 1.32
CA PRO A 322 -4.94 -19.98 2.08
C PRO A 322 -4.18 -21.14 2.75
N GLU A 323 -3.09 -21.61 2.15
CA GLU A 323 -2.28 -22.72 2.67
C GLU A 323 -1.50 -22.32 3.92
N LEU A 324 -1.13 -21.04 4.10
CA LEU A 324 -0.51 -20.59 5.35
C LEU A 324 -1.47 -20.68 6.55
N TRP A 325 -2.77 -20.62 6.29
CA TRP A 325 -3.78 -20.80 7.33
C TRP A 325 -4.04 -22.27 7.64
N SER A 326 -4.18 -23.11 6.61
CA SER A 326 -4.47 -24.54 6.78
C SER A 326 -3.27 -25.33 7.31
N ALA A 327 -2.05 -24.98 6.90
CA ALA A 327 -0.81 -25.57 7.40
C ALA A 327 -0.69 -25.52 8.94
N ARG A 328 -1.22 -24.48 9.59
CA ARG A 328 -1.22 -24.33 11.06
C ARG A 328 -1.98 -25.45 11.78
N THR A 329 -2.87 -26.15 11.10
CA THR A 329 -3.57 -27.31 11.68
C THR A 329 -2.72 -28.58 11.67
N ARG A 330 -1.65 -28.59 10.86
CA ARG A 330 -0.80 -29.75 10.63
C ARG A 330 0.58 -29.67 11.35
N ILE A 331 0.90 -28.52 11.91
CA ILE A 331 2.16 -28.22 12.62
C ILE A 331 2.07 -28.52 14.11
#